data_9a517a33a729c50f22e92df4b6f94e1e
#
_entry.id   9a517a33a729c50f22e92df4b6f94e1e
#
_cell.length_a   1.000
_cell.length_b   1.000
_cell.length_c   1.000
_cell.angle_alpha   90.00
_cell.angle_beta   90.00
_cell.angle_gamma   90.00
#
_symmetry.space_group_name_H-M   'P 1'
#
loop_
_entity.id
_entity.type
_entity.pdbx_description
1 polymer ?
#
loop_
_entity_poly.entity_id
_entity_poly.type
_entity_poly.pdbx_seq_one_letter_code
_entity_poly.pdbx_strand_id
1 'polypeptide(L)'
;TLYIKDDDSRLSFLQGNFITMTNMKDKDIDKMIKYRISPVNISVHSTNPDLRVKMLNNRFAGDIESKIKRLNDAGIEMNAQIVCVPGYNDKSELERTVNDLAKYSENLGSIAVVPVGITKFRENLENLDIFDKDSSRELIGQIKRMQEHFLSEFGRRFVFASDEFYVLAELPLPEYEEYEGFSPIENGVGLIKMFE
;
A
#
# COMPACT_ATOMS: atom_id res chain seq x y z
N THR A 1 22.10 -20.64 -13.97
CA THR A 1 20.81 -20.09 -13.47
C THR A 1 21.08 -18.69 -13.00
N LEU A 2 20.58 -17.68 -13.69
CA LEU A 2 20.62 -16.29 -13.24
C LEU A 2 19.69 -16.16 -12.02
N TYR A 3 20.28 -16.05 -10.84
CA TYR A 3 19.55 -15.78 -9.61
C TYR A 3 19.36 -14.26 -9.52
N ILE A 4 18.19 -13.78 -9.87
CA ILE A 4 17.81 -12.39 -9.65
C ILE A 4 17.34 -12.31 -8.19
N LYS A 5 18.09 -11.58 -7.36
CA LYS A 5 17.65 -11.22 -6.02
C LYS A 5 16.62 -10.11 -6.17
N ASP A 6 15.37 -10.46 -5.98
CA ASP A 6 14.22 -9.61 -6.21
C ASP A 6 14.05 -8.50 -5.13
N ASP A 7 14.89 -8.45 -4.12
CA ASP A 7 14.68 -7.59 -2.96
C ASP A 7 16.01 -7.04 -2.41
N ASP A 8 16.66 -6.21 -3.20
CA ASP A 8 17.72 -5.35 -2.67
C ASP A 8 17.09 -4.04 -2.17
N SER A 9 16.75 -4.00 -0.89
CA SER A 9 16.15 -2.83 -0.23
C SER A 9 16.98 -1.53 -0.43
N ARG A 10 18.28 -1.63 -0.68
CA ARG A 10 19.14 -0.46 -0.93
C ARG A 10 18.90 0.12 -2.32
N LEU A 11 18.78 -0.73 -3.33
CA LEU A 11 18.45 -0.30 -4.70
C LEU A 11 17.02 0.22 -4.76
N SER A 12 16.08 -0.43 -4.07
CA SER A 12 14.69 0.02 -3.98
C SER A 12 14.59 1.41 -3.37
N PHE A 13 15.38 1.71 -2.35
CA PHE A 13 15.48 3.07 -1.79
C PHE A 13 15.96 4.10 -2.79
N LEU A 14 17.05 3.80 -3.51
CA LEU A 14 17.61 4.71 -4.49
C LEU A 14 16.67 4.99 -5.67
N GLN A 15 15.75 4.07 -5.94
CA GLN A 15 14.79 4.16 -7.03
C GLN A 15 13.40 4.59 -6.57
N GLY A 16 13.17 4.84 -5.27
CA GLY A 16 11.86 5.16 -4.72
C GLY A 16 10.85 4.00 -4.71
N ASN A 17 11.30 2.77 -4.94
CA ASN A 17 10.42 1.61 -5.02
C ASN A 17 9.84 1.20 -3.66
N PHE A 18 8.67 0.57 -3.70
CA PHE A 18 8.03 -0.01 -2.52
C PHE A 18 8.73 -1.29 -2.05
N ILE A 19 8.97 -1.40 -0.75
CA ILE A 19 9.63 -2.54 -0.11
C ILE A 19 8.69 -3.28 0.85
N THR A 20 8.80 -4.61 0.89
CA THR A 20 8.00 -5.45 1.80
C THR A 20 8.55 -5.49 3.23
N MET A 21 9.79 -5.07 3.42
CA MET A 21 10.55 -5.13 4.69
C MET A 21 10.69 -6.57 5.27
N THR A 22 10.38 -7.62 4.53
CA THR A 22 10.43 -9.00 5.01
C THR A 22 11.85 -9.52 5.23
N ASN A 23 12.82 -8.98 4.51
CA ASN A 23 14.25 -9.33 4.59
C ASN A 23 15.06 -8.36 5.46
N MET A 24 14.41 -7.36 6.08
CA MET A 24 15.06 -6.36 6.92
C MET A 24 15.08 -6.81 8.39
N LYS A 25 16.28 -6.83 8.96
CA LYS A 25 16.51 -7.09 10.38
C LYS A 25 16.48 -5.77 11.17
N ASP A 26 16.41 -5.85 12.49
CA ASP A 26 16.43 -4.68 13.36
C ASP A 26 17.59 -3.72 13.08
N LYS A 27 18.79 -4.27 12.85
CA LYS A 27 19.97 -3.48 12.50
C LYS A 27 19.82 -2.69 11.19
N ASP A 28 18.97 -3.15 10.27
CA ASP A 28 18.74 -2.47 9.01
C ASP A 28 17.76 -1.30 9.22
N ILE A 29 16.73 -1.50 10.06
CA ILE A 29 15.83 -0.43 10.52
C ILE A 29 16.63 0.62 11.31
N ASP A 30 17.54 0.21 12.23
CA ASP A 30 18.41 1.14 12.97
C ASP A 30 19.26 2.01 12.04
N LYS A 31 19.77 1.42 10.94
CA LYS A 31 20.51 2.20 9.93
C LYS A 31 19.61 3.19 9.20
N MET A 32 18.39 2.79 8.82
CA MET A 32 17.44 3.71 8.19
C MET A 32 17.17 4.92 9.07
N ILE A 33 16.91 4.67 10.34
CA ILE A 33 16.69 5.72 11.35
C ILE A 33 17.94 6.60 11.50
N LYS A 34 19.12 5.98 11.69
CA LYS A 34 20.38 6.70 11.88
C LYS A 34 20.73 7.61 10.71
N TYR A 35 20.50 7.15 9.49
CA TYR A 35 20.82 7.93 8.27
C TYR A 35 19.64 8.78 7.78
N ARG A 36 18.53 8.80 8.54
CA ARG A 36 17.32 9.59 8.20
C ARG A 36 16.83 9.31 6.78
N ILE A 37 16.78 8.03 6.39
CA ILE A 37 16.29 7.62 5.08
C ILE A 37 14.78 7.85 5.04
N SER A 38 14.34 8.83 4.25
CA SER A 38 12.96 9.32 4.19
C SER A 38 12.70 9.96 2.82
N PRO A 39 11.53 9.78 2.21
CA PRO A 39 10.45 8.90 2.65
C PRO A 39 10.73 7.41 2.39
N VAL A 40 10.07 6.54 3.16
CA VAL A 40 10.10 5.08 2.97
C VAL A 40 8.80 4.62 2.36
N ASN A 41 8.85 3.99 1.19
CA ASN A 41 7.68 3.42 0.52
C ASN A 41 7.53 1.94 0.91
N ILE A 42 6.41 1.58 1.56
CA ILE A 42 6.22 0.28 2.20
C ILE A 42 5.05 -0.49 1.56
N SER A 43 5.33 -1.68 1.02
CA SER A 43 4.30 -2.65 0.62
C SER A 43 3.76 -3.36 1.86
N VAL A 44 2.64 -2.88 2.38
CA VAL A 44 2.04 -3.40 3.61
C VAL A 44 1.15 -4.61 3.33
N HIS A 45 0.22 -4.50 2.41
CA HIS A 45 -0.82 -5.45 2.01
C HIS A 45 -1.83 -5.78 3.11
N SER A 46 -1.40 -6.10 4.32
CA SER A 46 -2.24 -6.31 5.51
C SER A 46 -1.44 -6.10 6.79
N THR A 47 -2.08 -5.60 7.84
CA THR A 47 -1.55 -5.55 9.22
C THR A 47 -1.85 -6.83 10.00
N ASN A 48 -2.75 -7.69 9.49
CA ASN A 48 -2.99 -9.02 10.05
C ASN A 48 -1.73 -9.90 9.84
N PRO A 49 -1.01 -10.31 10.90
CA PRO A 49 0.24 -11.03 10.77
C PRO A 49 0.13 -12.34 9.99
N ASP A 50 -0.91 -13.13 10.29
CA ASP A 50 -1.10 -14.44 9.67
C ASP A 50 -1.48 -14.31 8.19
N LEU A 51 -2.37 -13.38 7.88
CA LEU A 51 -2.75 -13.09 6.49
C LEU A 51 -1.56 -12.58 5.69
N ARG A 52 -0.76 -11.68 6.25
CA ARG A 52 0.41 -11.15 5.57
C ARG A 52 1.47 -12.23 5.30
N VAL A 53 1.70 -13.12 6.27
CA VAL A 53 2.56 -14.30 6.09
C VAL A 53 2.06 -15.18 4.95
N LYS A 54 0.76 -15.43 4.89
CA LYS A 54 0.13 -16.20 3.80
C LYS A 54 0.31 -15.51 2.44
N MET A 55 -0.03 -14.22 2.34
CA MET A 55 0.00 -13.46 1.08
C MET A 55 1.42 -13.35 0.50
N LEU A 56 2.43 -13.12 1.35
CA LEU A 56 3.82 -12.97 0.93
C LEU A 56 4.59 -14.29 0.90
N ASN A 57 3.95 -15.39 1.30
CA ASN A 57 4.60 -16.71 1.46
C ASN A 57 5.95 -16.60 2.22
N ASN A 58 5.97 -15.79 3.27
CA ASN A 58 7.17 -15.49 4.03
C ASN A 58 6.89 -15.41 5.53
N ARG A 59 7.47 -16.34 6.30
CA ARG A 59 7.26 -16.44 7.75
C ARG A 59 7.68 -15.19 8.55
N PHE A 60 8.51 -14.33 7.96
CA PHE A 60 8.98 -13.09 8.59
C PHE A 60 8.13 -11.87 8.23
N ALA A 61 7.03 -12.07 7.50
CA ALA A 61 6.20 -10.97 7.04
C ALA A 61 5.26 -10.40 8.12
N GLY A 62 5.01 -11.16 9.19
CA GLY A 62 3.98 -10.80 10.19
C GLY A 62 4.32 -9.63 11.10
N ASP A 63 5.56 -9.16 11.15
CA ASP A 63 6.04 -8.13 12.09
C ASP A 63 6.04 -6.70 11.51
N ILE A 64 5.30 -6.46 10.44
CA ILE A 64 5.34 -5.18 9.71
C ILE A 64 4.96 -3.98 10.59
N GLU A 65 3.94 -4.12 11.43
CA GLU A 65 3.46 -3.03 12.27
C GLU A 65 4.52 -2.55 13.27
N SER A 66 5.31 -3.48 13.84
CA SER A 66 6.40 -3.14 14.74
C SER A 66 7.50 -2.31 14.05
N LYS A 67 7.78 -2.61 12.78
CA LYS A 67 8.75 -1.87 11.96
C LYS A 67 8.23 -0.48 11.61
N ILE A 68 6.97 -0.36 11.18
CA ILE A 68 6.30 0.92 10.92
C ILE A 68 6.31 1.79 12.18
N LYS A 69 5.95 1.21 13.34
CA LYS A 69 5.99 1.94 14.61
C LYS A 69 7.37 2.51 14.91
N ARG A 70 8.43 1.72 14.74
CA ARG A 70 9.81 2.19 14.98
C ARG A 70 10.21 3.34 14.06
N LEU A 71 9.83 3.29 12.79
CA LEU A 71 10.07 4.37 11.84
C LEU A 71 9.27 5.62 12.22
N ASN A 72 8.01 5.46 12.58
CA ASN A 72 7.15 6.56 13.04
C ASN A 72 7.70 7.23 14.30
N ASP A 73 8.08 6.43 15.31
CA ASP A 73 8.67 6.95 16.56
C ASP A 73 9.99 7.72 16.33
N ALA A 74 10.67 7.43 15.22
CA ALA A 74 11.89 8.12 14.80
C ALA A 74 11.64 9.33 13.88
N GLY A 75 10.40 9.66 13.55
CA GLY A 75 10.04 10.75 12.65
C GLY A 75 10.47 10.52 11.19
N ILE A 76 10.42 9.28 10.72
CA ILE A 76 10.71 8.91 9.33
C ILE A 76 9.39 8.95 8.55
N GLU A 77 9.35 9.75 7.50
CA GLU A 77 8.20 9.81 6.60
C GLU A 77 8.03 8.49 5.84
N MET A 78 6.78 8.07 5.68
CA MET A 78 6.42 6.81 5.03
C MET A 78 5.25 7.00 4.08
N ASN A 79 5.18 6.15 3.05
CA ASN A 79 3.98 5.91 2.24
C ASN A 79 3.70 4.42 2.23
N ALA A 80 2.43 4.04 2.25
CA ALA A 80 2.02 2.65 2.23
C ALA A 80 1.34 2.26 0.91
N GLN A 81 1.54 1.01 0.50
CA GLN A 81 0.83 0.39 -0.60
C GLN A 81 0.13 -0.87 -0.13
N ILE A 82 -1.10 -1.05 -0.58
CA ILE A 82 -1.88 -2.27 -0.39
C ILE A 82 -2.24 -2.82 -1.77
N VAL A 83 -1.61 -3.92 -2.18
CA VAL A 83 -2.11 -4.70 -3.30
C VAL A 83 -3.32 -5.48 -2.80
N CYS A 84 -4.50 -5.08 -3.26
CA CYS A 84 -5.77 -5.64 -2.81
C CYS A 84 -6.14 -6.88 -3.64
N VAL A 85 -6.48 -7.96 -2.95
CA VAL A 85 -6.84 -9.26 -3.54
C VAL A 85 -8.23 -9.63 -3.05
N PRO A 86 -9.23 -9.81 -3.94
CA PRO A 86 -10.57 -10.20 -3.56
C PRO A 86 -10.57 -11.48 -2.70
N GLY A 87 -11.32 -11.46 -1.61
CA GLY A 87 -11.44 -12.59 -0.68
C GLY A 87 -10.24 -12.80 0.25
N TYR A 88 -9.19 -11.95 0.17
CA TYR A 88 -8.02 -12.01 1.05
C TYR A 88 -7.93 -10.80 1.97
N ASN A 89 -7.57 -9.66 1.42
CA ASN A 89 -7.34 -8.43 2.17
C ASN A 89 -8.23 -7.26 1.72
N ASP A 90 -9.36 -7.58 1.09
CA ASP A 90 -10.44 -6.65 0.77
C ASP A 90 -11.41 -6.45 1.95
N LYS A 91 -12.44 -5.64 1.77
CA LYS A 91 -13.56 -5.43 2.71
C LYS A 91 -13.08 -5.12 4.14
N SER A 92 -13.49 -5.93 5.11
CA SER A 92 -13.17 -5.72 6.53
C SER A 92 -11.67 -5.79 6.84
N GLU A 93 -10.89 -6.60 6.11
CA GLU A 93 -9.43 -6.65 6.28
C GLU A 93 -8.76 -5.39 5.73
N LEU A 94 -9.26 -4.83 4.63
CA LEU A 94 -8.80 -3.54 4.12
C LEU A 94 -9.08 -2.44 5.14
N GLU A 95 -10.29 -2.36 5.65
CA GLU A 95 -10.70 -1.37 6.65
C GLU A 95 -9.85 -1.49 7.93
N ARG A 96 -9.65 -2.71 8.43
CA ARG A 96 -8.77 -2.98 9.55
C ARG A 96 -7.34 -2.46 9.28
N THR A 97 -6.76 -2.84 8.14
CA THR A 97 -5.39 -2.45 7.78
C THR A 97 -5.24 -0.94 7.70
N VAL A 98 -6.19 -0.25 7.06
CA VAL A 98 -6.17 1.21 6.95
C VAL A 98 -6.29 1.88 8.33
N ASN A 99 -7.19 1.41 9.20
CA ASN A 99 -7.35 1.93 10.56
C ASN A 99 -6.11 1.67 11.44
N ASP A 100 -5.46 0.51 11.29
CA ASP A 100 -4.20 0.24 11.99
C ASP A 100 -3.09 1.19 11.55
N LEU A 101 -3.00 1.47 10.26
CA LEU A 101 -2.02 2.40 9.70
C LEU A 101 -2.31 3.86 10.06
N ALA A 102 -3.57 4.23 10.26
CA ALA A 102 -3.97 5.59 10.67
C ALA A 102 -3.36 6.00 12.02
N LYS A 103 -3.04 5.06 12.89
CA LYS A 103 -2.32 5.30 14.16
C LYS A 103 -0.95 5.96 13.95
N TYR A 104 -0.39 5.85 12.75
CA TYR A 104 0.93 6.37 12.36
C TYR A 104 0.81 7.57 11.40
N SER A 105 -0.37 8.17 11.29
CA SER A 105 -0.67 9.26 10.34
C SER A 105 0.20 10.50 10.51
N GLU A 106 0.90 10.65 11.63
CA GLU A 106 1.86 11.74 11.83
C GLU A 106 3.00 11.70 10.82
N ASN A 107 3.54 10.50 10.52
CA ASN A 107 4.66 10.33 9.60
C ASN A 107 4.32 9.41 8.41
N LEU A 108 3.14 8.78 8.39
CA LEU A 108 2.64 8.03 7.25
C LEU A 108 1.74 8.93 6.40
N GLY A 109 2.29 9.38 5.26
CA GLY A 109 1.68 10.39 4.42
C GLY A 109 0.43 9.93 3.70
N SER A 110 0.47 8.74 3.08
CA SER A 110 -0.64 8.22 2.29
C SER A 110 -0.65 6.70 2.21
N ILE A 111 -1.82 6.15 1.90
CA ILE A 111 -2.02 4.73 1.58
C ILE A 111 -2.59 4.63 0.16
N ALA A 112 -1.88 3.98 -0.74
CA ALA A 112 -2.38 3.64 -2.07
C ALA A 112 -2.93 2.20 -2.07
N VAL A 113 -4.15 2.02 -2.53
CA VAL A 113 -4.78 0.71 -2.74
C VAL A 113 -4.81 0.44 -4.23
N VAL A 114 -4.16 -0.65 -4.66
CA VAL A 114 -4.06 -1.05 -6.06
C VAL A 114 -4.63 -2.45 -6.24
N PRO A 115 -5.27 -2.80 -7.37
CA PRO A 115 -5.76 -4.16 -7.59
C PRO A 115 -4.61 -5.13 -7.83
N VAL A 116 -4.83 -6.40 -7.50
CA VAL A 116 -3.91 -7.45 -7.87
C VAL A 116 -3.89 -7.65 -9.38
N GLY A 117 -2.70 -7.61 -9.97
CA GLY A 117 -2.49 -7.97 -11.38
C GLY A 117 -2.14 -9.45 -11.53
N ILE A 118 -2.77 -10.12 -12.50
CA ILE A 118 -2.50 -11.53 -12.81
C ILE A 118 -1.72 -11.63 -14.13
N THR A 119 -0.58 -12.31 -14.09
CA THR A 119 0.19 -12.64 -15.29
C THR A 119 -0.18 -14.01 -15.84
N LYS A 120 0.10 -14.25 -17.12
CA LYS A 120 -0.10 -15.57 -17.74
C LYS A 120 0.87 -16.67 -17.24
N PHE A 121 1.92 -16.28 -16.51
CA PHE A 121 2.94 -17.20 -15.99
C PHE A 121 2.63 -17.59 -14.54
N ARG A 122 1.53 -18.33 -14.33
CA ARG A 122 1.06 -18.72 -12.99
C ARG A 122 0.96 -20.23 -12.79
N GLU A 123 1.75 -21.01 -13.52
CA GLU A 123 1.79 -22.46 -13.33
C GLU A 123 2.19 -22.79 -11.89
N ASN A 124 1.40 -23.65 -11.24
CA ASN A 124 1.56 -24.05 -9.84
C ASN A 124 1.42 -22.94 -8.77
N LEU A 125 0.86 -21.79 -9.12
CA LEU A 125 0.49 -20.76 -8.15
C LEU A 125 -1.01 -20.86 -7.82
N GLU A 126 -1.38 -20.41 -6.61
CA GLU A 126 -2.76 -20.34 -6.15
C GLU A 126 -3.61 -19.48 -7.11
N ASN A 127 -4.82 -19.93 -7.42
CA ASN A 127 -5.75 -19.13 -8.20
C ASN A 127 -6.24 -17.96 -7.37
N LEU A 128 -6.16 -16.77 -7.93
CA LEU A 128 -6.65 -15.54 -7.32
C LEU A 128 -7.80 -14.99 -8.14
N ASP A 129 -8.81 -14.50 -7.47
CA ASP A 129 -9.83 -13.69 -8.09
C ASP A 129 -9.27 -12.31 -8.41
N ILE A 130 -9.78 -11.68 -9.46
CA ILE A 130 -9.46 -10.30 -9.85
C ILE A 130 -10.68 -9.42 -9.64
N PHE A 131 -10.43 -8.13 -9.49
CA PHE A 131 -11.51 -7.16 -9.43
C PHE A 131 -12.21 -7.04 -10.79
N ASP A 132 -13.53 -7.06 -10.73
CA ASP A 132 -14.42 -6.75 -11.83
C ASP A 132 -15.07 -5.37 -11.61
N LYS A 133 -16.01 -5.02 -12.47
CA LYS A 133 -16.72 -3.74 -12.41
C LYS A 133 -17.44 -3.52 -11.07
N ASP A 134 -18.16 -4.53 -10.60
CA ASP A 134 -19.02 -4.39 -9.42
C ASP A 134 -18.19 -4.39 -8.13
N SER A 135 -17.22 -5.28 -8.00
CA SER A 135 -16.29 -5.34 -6.88
C SER A 135 -15.39 -4.10 -6.81
N SER A 136 -15.00 -3.52 -7.95
CA SER A 136 -14.27 -2.25 -8.01
C SER A 136 -15.13 -1.08 -7.52
N ARG A 137 -16.41 -1.04 -7.88
CA ARG A 137 -17.36 -0.03 -7.38
C ARG A 137 -17.57 -0.14 -5.87
N GLU A 138 -17.70 -1.37 -5.35
CA GLU A 138 -17.81 -1.60 -3.90
C GLU A 138 -16.57 -1.08 -3.16
N LEU A 139 -15.37 -1.40 -3.66
CA LEU A 139 -14.11 -0.95 -3.09
C LEU A 139 -13.98 0.59 -3.13
N ILE A 140 -14.26 1.23 -4.26
CA ILE A 140 -14.24 2.70 -4.38
C ILE A 140 -15.20 3.33 -3.36
N GLY A 141 -16.41 2.78 -3.21
CA GLY A 141 -17.38 3.23 -2.22
C GLY A 141 -16.84 3.08 -0.79
N GLN A 142 -16.12 2.00 -0.49
CA GLN A 142 -15.47 1.81 0.81
C GLN A 142 -14.35 2.83 1.04
N ILE A 143 -13.48 3.04 0.05
CA ILE A 143 -12.39 4.05 0.13
C ILE A 143 -12.96 5.44 0.37
N LYS A 144 -14.01 5.85 -0.36
CA LYS A 144 -14.64 7.17 -0.18
C LYS A 144 -15.16 7.38 1.26
N ARG A 145 -15.82 6.38 1.84
CA ARG A 145 -16.26 6.48 3.24
C ARG A 145 -15.09 6.63 4.21
N MET A 146 -13.99 5.90 4.00
CA MET A 146 -12.79 6.05 4.82
C MET A 146 -12.14 7.43 4.63
N GLN A 147 -12.11 7.96 3.40
CA GLN A 147 -11.62 9.30 3.11
C GLN A 147 -12.42 10.38 3.83
N GLU A 148 -13.76 10.29 3.82
CA GLU A 148 -14.64 11.22 4.56
C GLU A 148 -14.37 11.19 6.07
N HIS A 149 -14.18 9.97 6.62
CA HIS A 149 -13.82 9.82 8.03
C HIS A 149 -12.49 10.49 8.35
N PHE A 150 -11.42 10.20 7.61
CA PHE A 150 -10.10 10.75 7.87
C PHE A 150 -10.00 12.25 7.57
N LEU A 151 -10.73 12.73 6.59
CA LEU A 151 -10.83 14.15 6.31
C LEU A 151 -11.46 14.90 7.51
N SER A 152 -12.44 14.30 8.18
CA SER A 152 -13.04 14.83 9.41
C SER A 152 -12.11 14.72 10.62
N GLU A 153 -11.31 13.65 10.72
CA GLU A 153 -10.48 13.36 11.88
C GLU A 153 -9.18 14.17 11.90
N PHE A 154 -8.46 14.21 10.79
CA PHE A 154 -7.14 14.88 10.70
C PHE A 154 -6.93 15.74 9.43
N GLY A 155 -8.03 16.10 8.75
CA GLY A 155 -8.00 17.12 7.70
C GLY A 155 -7.41 16.70 6.37
N ARG A 156 -7.25 15.38 6.12
CA ARG A 156 -6.77 14.82 4.85
C ARG A 156 -7.37 13.46 4.56
N ARG A 157 -7.44 13.07 3.28
CA ARG A 157 -8.09 11.82 2.84
C ARG A 157 -7.33 10.56 3.21
N PHE A 158 -6.02 10.60 3.31
CA PHE A 158 -5.12 9.57 3.79
C PHE A 158 -5.06 8.27 2.96
N VAL A 159 -6.18 7.74 2.42
CA VAL A 159 -6.25 6.50 1.63
C VAL A 159 -6.83 6.76 0.26
N PHE A 160 -6.23 6.16 -0.78
CA PHE A 160 -6.60 6.41 -2.17
C PHE A 160 -6.68 5.10 -2.96
N ALA A 161 -7.72 4.96 -3.79
CA ALA A 161 -7.78 3.92 -4.81
C ALA A 161 -6.99 4.34 -6.05
N SER A 162 -6.26 3.41 -6.68
CA SER A 162 -5.59 3.67 -7.95
C SER A 162 -6.59 3.92 -9.08
N ASP A 163 -6.15 4.62 -10.12
CA ASP A 163 -6.94 4.93 -11.32
C ASP A 163 -7.51 3.67 -11.97
N GLU A 164 -6.79 2.54 -11.89
CA GLU A 164 -7.22 1.26 -12.43
C GLU A 164 -8.57 0.81 -11.86
N PHE A 165 -8.84 1.04 -10.57
CA PHE A 165 -10.16 0.74 -9.99
C PHE A 165 -11.27 1.57 -10.62
N TYR A 166 -11.03 2.85 -10.91
CA TYR A 166 -12.01 3.71 -11.56
C TYR A 166 -12.27 3.29 -12.99
N VAL A 167 -11.22 2.89 -13.73
CA VAL A 167 -11.34 2.34 -15.09
C VAL A 167 -12.15 1.05 -15.09
N LEU A 168 -11.83 0.10 -14.19
CA LEU A 168 -12.57 -1.16 -14.06
C LEU A 168 -14.03 -0.94 -13.68
N ALA A 169 -14.29 0.01 -12.77
CA ALA A 169 -15.63 0.37 -12.30
C ALA A 169 -16.46 1.13 -13.32
N GLU A 170 -15.84 1.61 -14.42
CA GLU A 170 -16.45 2.56 -15.36
C GLU A 170 -17.04 3.79 -14.62
N LEU A 171 -16.22 4.36 -13.70
CA LEU A 171 -16.56 5.56 -12.96
C LEU A 171 -15.63 6.70 -13.34
N PRO A 172 -16.09 7.96 -13.26
CA PRO A 172 -15.20 9.11 -13.45
C PRO A 172 -14.12 9.12 -12.36
N LEU A 173 -12.93 9.57 -12.75
CA LEU A 173 -11.85 9.82 -11.81
C LEU A 173 -12.24 10.92 -10.81
N PRO A 174 -11.65 10.94 -9.62
CA PRO A 174 -11.77 12.04 -8.68
C PRO A 174 -11.34 13.37 -9.31
N GLU A 175 -11.79 14.49 -8.75
CA GLU A 175 -11.31 15.81 -9.16
C GLU A 175 -9.88 16.05 -8.69
N TYR A 176 -9.19 16.98 -9.35
CA TYR A 176 -7.77 17.26 -9.14
C TYR A 176 -7.43 17.51 -7.65
N GLU A 177 -8.27 18.28 -6.97
CA GLU A 177 -8.11 18.66 -5.57
C GLU A 177 -8.25 17.47 -4.61
N GLU A 178 -8.97 16.41 -5.03
CA GLU A 178 -9.19 15.22 -4.19
C GLU A 178 -7.94 14.36 -4.05
N TYR A 179 -6.94 14.53 -4.94
CA TYR A 179 -5.66 13.79 -4.87
C TYR A 179 -4.64 14.40 -3.89
N GLU A 180 -4.93 15.58 -3.32
CA GLU A 180 -4.11 16.22 -2.26
C GLU A 180 -2.62 16.32 -2.61
N GLY A 181 -2.32 16.72 -3.85
CA GLY A 181 -0.96 16.90 -4.34
C GLY A 181 -0.31 15.64 -4.91
N PHE A 182 -1.09 14.60 -5.21
CA PHE A 182 -0.65 13.40 -5.94
C PHE A 182 0.49 12.62 -5.25
N SER A 183 0.55 12.64 -3.91
CA SER A 183 1.58 11.94 -3.15
C SER A 183 1.79 10.46 -3.56
N PRO A 184 0.72 9.65 -3.83
CA PRO A 184 0.88 8.25 -4.23
C PRO A 184 0.90 8.01 -5.75
N ILE A 185 1.30 9.00 -6.56
CA ILE A 185 1.26 8.90 -8.04
C ILE A 185 2.02 7.69 -8.60
N GLU A 186 3.12 7.29 -7.96
CA GLU A 186 3.92 6.12 -8.36
C GLU A 186 3.13 4.80 -8.29
N ASN A 187 2.00 4.79 -7.58
CA ASN A 187 1.06 3.68 -7.50
C ASN A 187 -0.11 3.80 -8.48
N GLY A 188 -0.03 4.69 -9.48
CA GLY A 188 -1.11 4.93 -10.42
C GLY A 188 -2.34 5.60 -9.78
N VAL A 189 -2.13 6.42 -8.74
CA VAL A 189 -3.17 7.23 -8.12
C VAL A 189 -3.12 8.64 -8.69
N GLY A 190 -4.11 9.01 -9.48
CA GLY A 190 -4.20 10.31 -10.16
C GLY A 190 -3.26 10.47 -11.35
N LEU A 191 -2.65 9.39 -11.82
CA LEU A 191 -1.74 9.43 -12.97
C LEU A 191 -2.49 9.87 -14.24
N ILE A 192 -3.68 9.32 -14.50
CA ILE A 192 -4.50 9.69 -15.66
C ILE A 192 -4.93 11.15 -15.54
N LYS A 193 -5.38 11.58 -14.35
CA LYS A 193 -5.83 12.97 -14.12
C LYS A 193 -4.74 14.00 -14.35
N MET A 194 -3.48 13.67 -14.11
CA MET A 194 -2.35 14.56 -14.40
C MET A 194 -2.09 14.78 -15.91
N PHE A 195 -2.56 13.86 -16.76
CA PHE A 195 -2.39 13.95 -18.21
C PHE A 195 -3.60 14.58 -18.92
N GLU A 196 -4.71 14.83 -18.22
CA GLU A 196 -5.86 15.57 -18.73
C GLU A 196 -5.64 17.08 -18.67
#